data_f20b325ba020e29374e9a9525afdd362
#
_entry.id   f20b325ba020e29374e9a9525afdd362
#
_cell.length_a   1.000
_cell.length_b   1.000
_cell.length_c   1.000
_cell.angle_alpha   90.00
_cell.angle_beta   90.00
_cell.angle_gamma   90.00
#
_symmetry.space_group_name_H-M   'P 1'
#
loop_
_entity.id
_entity.type
_entity.pdbx_description
1 polymer ?
#
loop_
_entity_poly.entity_id
_entity_poly.type
_entity_poly.pdbx_seq_one_letter_code
_entity_poly.pdbx_strand_id
1 'polypeptide(L)'
;MKEWFKMFKRKIYNEIKKWKEESNGRTALLIEGARRVGKSTIVESFAKNEYATYILIDFSVVGNDIKILFDDMSNLNYFFTSLQLYFRVELKERNSVIIFDEVQLCPKARQAIKSLVKDGRYDYIETGSLISIKKNVKDILIPSEEQKIQMNPMDYEEFLWALGDFSTMNLLRTVFESRKRLGDDLNRKMMQQFRLYMLVGGMPQAVYEYIQTNNFKKVDEVKRNIISLYEDDFRKIDSTGRLAMIFEAIPSQLNKKAKGFQTKKVIKSYKVKEDVILSLISELKDSKVVNIAYHCNNPDVGLSASKDLDLYKLYMADTGLFVTMQFKDKDFTDNIIYEKLLSDKLSANLGYLYENAVAQAIVSSGNQLFYYTFTNDKIKKNYEIDFILSKKNKICPIEVKSSNYRKHISIDKFYEKFSNRILKRYIIHTKDISKDKDIQCIPIYLSSLVCEE
;
A
#
# COMPACT_ATOMS: atom_id res chain seq x y z
N MET A 1 18.82 -24.46 -4.67
CA MET A 1 18.15 -23.42 -3.86
C MET A 1 17.67 -22.25 -4.75
N LYS A 2 17.18 -22.48 -5.99
CA LYS A 2 16.81 -21.43 -6.96
C LYS A 2 15.41 -21.58 -7.60
N GLU A 3 14.52 -22.38 -7.02
CA GLU A 3 13.13 -22.53 -7.49
C GLU A 3 12.08 -21.97 -6.52
N TRP A 4 12.44 -21.04 -5.63
CA TRP A 4 11.68 -20.72 -4.43
C TRP A 4 10.60 -19.64 -4.58
N PHE A 5 10.44 -18.98 -5.72
CA PHE A 5 9.34 -18.04 -5.91
C PHE A 5 8.68 -18.27 -7.28
N LYS A 6 7.62 -19.06 -7.31
CA LYS A 6 6.63 -18.94 -8.38
C LYS A 6 6.12 -17.50 -8.30
N MET A 7 6.47 -16.69 -9.29
CA MET A 7 6.10 -15.30 -9.31
C MET A 7 4.57 -15.18 -9.31
N PHE A 8 4.04 -14.48 -8.34
CA PHE A 8 2.63 -14.15 -8.32
C PHE A 8 2.29 -13.12 -9.41
N LYS A 9 1.15 -13.30 -10.04
CA LYS A 9 0.61 -12.30 -10.96
C LYS A 9 0.30 -11.01 -10.18
N ARG A 10 0.79 -9.86 -10.67
CA ARG A 10 0.61 -8.55 -10.04
C ARG A 10 0.08 -7.55 -11.07
N LYS A 11 -0.82 -6.67 -10.65
CA LYS A 11 -1.42 -5.61 -11.50
C LYS A 11 -0.36 -4.65 -12.02
N ILE A 12 0.65 -4.34 -11.20
CA ILE A 12 1.75 -3.46 -11.57
C ILE A 12 2.54 -3.93 -12.80
N TYR A 13 2.53 -5.24 -13.13
CA TYR A 13 3.17 -5.73 -14.36
C TYR A 13 2.64 -5.02 -15.61
N ASN A 14 1.34 -4.80 -15.67
CA ASN A 14 0.71 -4.09 -16.79
C ASN A 14 1.08 -2.59 -16.79
N GLU A 15 1.28 -1.98 -15.62
CA GLU A 15 1.75 -0.59 -15.52
C GLU A 15 3.19 -0.44 -16.01
N ILE A 16 4.07 -1.41 -15.68
CA ILE A 16 5.45 -1.45 -16.20
C ILE A 16 5.43 -1.63 -17.72
N LYS A 17 4.56 -2.50 -18.24
CA LYS A 17 4.42 -2.72 -19.68
C LYS A 17 3.94 -1.45 -20.40
N LYS A 18 2.94 -0.78 -19.86
CA LYS A 18 2.45 0.50 -20.37
C LYS A 18 3.56 1.56 -20.38
N TRP A 19 4.36 1.66 -19.29
CA TRP A 19 5.51 2.55 -19.26
C TRP A 19 6.51 2.24 -20.38
N LYS A 20 6.88 0.97 -20.58
CA LYS A 20 7.80 0.56 -21.66
C LYS A 20 7.32 1.04 -23.04
N GLU A 21 6.03 0.84 -23.33
CA GLU A 21 5.41 1.21 -24.61
C GLU A 21 5.33 2.73 -24.78
N GLU A 22 4.86 3.47 -23.77
CA GLU A 22 4.63 4.92 -23.83
C GLU A 22 5.93 5.73 -23.70
N SER A 23 6.85 5.32 -22.85
CA SER A 23 8.14 6.00 -22.65
C SER A 23 9.03 5.87 -23.88
N ASN A 24 9.08 4.68 -24.48
CA ASN A 24 9.96 4.39 -25.60
C ASN A 24 11.42 4.87 -25.35
N GLY A 25 11.94 4.63 -24.15
CA GLY A 25 13.30 5.01 -23.74
C GLY A 25 13.51 6.47 -23.33
N ARG A 26 12.45 7.29 -23.31
CA ARG A 26 12.55 8.71 -22.92
C ARG A 26 12.59 8.95 -21.41
N THR A 27 12.23 7.96 -20.62
CA THR A 27 12.27 8.02 -19.16
C THR A 27 12.72 6.70 -18.58
N ALA A 28 13.43 6.73 -17.45
CA ALA A 28 13.60 5.58 -16.57
C ALA A 28 12.34 5.35 -15.74
N LEU A 29 12.17 4.14 -15.18
CA LEU A 29 11.09 3.80 -14.29
C LEU A 29 11.60 3.58 -12.87
N LEU A 30 11.13 4.36 -11.90
CA LEU A 30 11.35 4.08 -10.48
C LEU A 30 10.12 3.39 -9.87
N ILE A 31 10.31 2.18 -9.34
CA ILE A 31 9.29 1.44 -8.61
C ILE A 31 9.48 1.64 -7.12
N GLU A 32 8.59 2.46 -6.53
CA GLU A 32 8.57 2.72 -5.10
C GLU A 32 7.61 1.76 -4.37
N GLY A 33 7.89 1.45 -3.11
CA GLY A 33 6.98 0.64 -2.29
C GLY A 33 7.67 0.13 -1.03
N ALA A 34 6.88 -0.36 -0.08
CA ALA A 34 7.39 -0.90 1.16
C ALA A 34 8.42 -2.02 0.92
N ARG A 35 9.29 -2.24 1.88
CA ARG A 35 10.21 -3.37 1.85
C ARG A 35 9.43 -4.69 1.83
N ARG A 36 9.90 -5.70 1.09
CA ARG A 36 9.28 -7.03 0.98
C ARG A 36 7.96 -7.12 0.20
N VAL A 37 7.52 -6.07 -0.52
CA VAL A 37 6.33 -6.15 -1.39
C VAL A 37 6.58 -6.86 -2.73
N GLY A 38 7.85 -7.19 -3.06
CA GLY A 38 8.22 -7.96 -4.25
C GLY A 38 8.73 -7.15 -5.43
N LYS A 39 9.26 -5.93 -5.21
CA LYS A 39 9.78 -5.04 -6.28
C LYS A 39 10.85 -5.73 -7.15
N SER A 40 11.93 -6.22 -6.56
CA SER A 40 13.03 -6.87 -7.28
C SER A 40 12.55 -8.08 -8.08
N THR A 41 11.63 -8.87 -7.51
CA THR A 41 11.07 -10.06 -8.17
C THR A 41 10.26 -9.69 -9.42
N ILE A 42 9.40 -8.64 -9.34
CA ILE A 42 8.55 -8.25 -10.46
C ILE A 42 9.38 -7.65 -11.60
N VAL A 43 10.38 -6.80 -11.29
CA VAL A 43 11.21 -6.17 -12.33
C VAL A 43 12.11 -7.19 -13.03
N GLU A 44 12.69 -8.14 -12.28
CA GLU A 44 13.49 -9.20 -12.89
C GLU A 44 12.64 -10.10 -13.80
N SER A 45 11.44 -10.46 -13.36
CA SER A 45 10.54 -11.24 -14.19
C SER A 45 10.05 -10.46 -15.42
N PHE A 46 9.75 -9.17 -15.25
CA PHE A 46 9.40 -8.32 -16.39
C PHE A 46 10.54 -8.25 -17.40
N ALA A 47 11.77 -8.08 -16.95
CA ALA A 47 12.95 -8.06 -17.79
C ALA A 47 13.13 -9.36 -18.57
N LYS A 48 12.96 -10.51 -17.91
CA LYS A 48 13.04 -11.84 -18.55
C LYS A 48 12.00 -12.07 -19.63
N ASN A 49 10.81 -11.50 -19.47
CA ASN A 49 9.69 -11.75 -20.40
C ASN A 49 9.59 -10.74 -21.53
N GLU A 50 10.02 -9.49 -21.30
CA GLU A 50 9.74 -8.38 -22.21
C GLU A 50 10.99 -7.82 -22.90
N TYR A 51 12.20 -8.31 -22.58
CA TYR A 51 13.45 -7.90 -23.21
C TYR A 51 14.26 -9.09 -23.68
N ALA A 52 15.09 -8.89 -24.70
CA ALA A 52 15.98 -9.94 -25.20
C ALA A 52 17.10 -10.26 -24.21
N THR A 53 17.64 -9.23 -23.55
CA THR A 53 18.67 -9.37 -22.51
C THR A 53 18.47 -8.32 -21.43
N TYR A 54 19.00 -8.58 -20.23
CA TYR A 54 18.97 -7.62 -19.13
C TYR A 54 20.20 -7.75 -18.24
N ILE A 55 20.55 -6.66 -17.56
CA ILE A 55 21.51 -6.65 -16.47
C ILE A 55 20.77 -6.21 -15.20
N LEU A 56 20.91 -7.01 -14.11
CA LEU A 56 20.40 -6.64 -12.78
C LEU A 56 21.60 -6.31 -11.89
N ILE A 57 21.68 -5.06 -11.46
CA ILE A 57 22.69 -4.56 -10.53
C ILE A 57 22.02 -4.41 -9.16
N ASP A 58 22.22 -5.40 -8.29
CA ASP A 58 21.81 -5.31 -6.89
C ASP A 58 22.88 -4.60 -6.08
N PHE A 59 22.67 -3.34 -5.74
CA PHE A 59 23.64 -2.53 -4.99
C PHE A 59 23.87 -2.97 -3.55
N SER A 60 23.08 -3.90 -3.04
CA SER A 60 23.30 -4.54 -1.74
C SER A 60 24.39 -5.63 -1.78
N VAL A 61 24.68 -6.17 -2.98
CA VAL A 61 25.56 -7.32 -3.16
C VAL A 61 26.78 -7.00 -4.03
N VAL A 62 26.63 -6.14 -5.06
CA VAL A 62 27.74 -5.83 -5.99
C VAL A 62 28.93 -5.19 -5.29
N GLY A 63 30.11 -5.52 -5.77
CA GLY A 63 31.38 -4.97 -5.29
C GLY A 63 31.56 -3.47 -5.60
N ASN A 64 32.61 -2.91 -5.03
CA ASN A 64 32.94 -1.49 -5.22
C ASN A 64 33.32 -1.14 -6.67
N ASP A 65 33.88 -2.08 -7.39
CA ASP A 65 34.28 -1.98 -8.81
C ASP A 65 33.11 -1.58 -9.70
N ILE A 66 31.89 -2.08 -9.44
CA ILE A 66 30.69 -1.65 -10.15
C ILE A 66 30.22 -0.27 -9.70
N LYS A 67 30.27 0.01 -8.38
CA LYS A 67 29.85 1.31 -7.85
C LYS A 67 30.72 2.46 -8.37
N ILE A 68 32.02 2.24 -8.51
CA ILE A 68 32.98 3.22 -9.03
C ILE A 68 32.70 3.58 -10.51
N LEU A 69 32.13 2.70 -11.31
CA LEU A 69 31.76 3.02 -12.69
C LEU A 69 30.78 4.21 -12.78
N PHE A 70 30.00 4.46 -11.75
CA PHE A 70 29.09 5.60 -11.67
C PHE A 70 29.75 6.91 -11.24
N ASP A 71 31.05 6.90 -10.91
CA ASP A 71 31.79 8.10 -10.52
C ASP A 71 32.17 8.96 -11.72
N ASP A 72 32.39 8.32 -12.89
CA ASP A 72 32.70 9.00 -14.14
C ASP A 72 31.82 8.48 -15.28
N MET A 73 30.80 9.24 -15.62
CA MET A 73 29.87 8.98 -16.71
C MET A 73 30.26 9.69 -18.03
N SER A 74 31.49 10.21 -18.15
CA SER A 74 31.95 10.91 -19.36
C SER A 74 32.11 9.99 -20.56
N ASN A 75 32.44 8.70 -20.35
CA ASN A 75 32.60 7.68 -21.38
C ASN A 75 31.59 6.55 -21.22
N LEU A 76 30.40 6.71 -21.79
CA LEU A 76 29.33 5.72 -21.71
C LEU A 76 29.67 4.41 -22.45
N ASN A 77 30.52 4.44 -23.49
CA ASN A 77 30.96 3.21 -24.16
C ASN A 77 31.79 2.34 -23.22
N TYR A 78 32.72 2.94 -22.50
CA TYR A 78 33.51 2.24 -21.49
C TYR A 78 32.61 1.70 -20.36
N PHE A 79 31.68 2.51 -19.88
CA PHE A 79 30.70 2.13 -18.86
C PHE A 79 29.91 0.87 -19.27
N PHE A 80 29.28 0.89 -20.44
CA PHE A 80 28.48 -0.27 -20.88
C PHE A 80 29.34 -1.49 -21.22
N THR A 81 30.54 -1.30 -21.80
CA THR A 81 31.47 -2.42 -22.04
C THR A 81 31.89 -3.07 -20.72
N SER A 82 32.19 -2.29 -19.70
CA SER A 82 32.56 -2.80 -18.37
C SER A 82 31.43 -3.58 -17.71
N LEU A 83 30.17 -3.09 -17.80
CA LEU A 83 29.01 -3.81 -17.30
C LEU A 83 28.79 -5.14 -18.05
N GLN A 84 28.86 -5.14 -19.38
CA GLN A 84 28.71 -6.34 -20.19
C GLN A 84 29.76 -7.40 -19.88
N LEU A 85 31.01 -7.00 -19.71
CA LEU A 85 32.09 -7.90 -19.32
C LEU A 85 31.91 -8.47 -17.91
N TYR A 86 31.53 -7.63 -16.95
CA TYR A 86 31.35 -8.05 -15.55
C TYR A 86 30.17 -9.04 -15.42
N PHE A 87 29.04 -8.72 -16.02
CA PHE A 87 27.83 -9.56 -15.93
C PHE A 87 27.78 -10.66 -17.00
N ARG A 88 28.72 -10.67 -17.96
CA ARG A 88 28.78 -11.61 -19.10
C ARG A 88 27.47 -11.64 -19.90
N VAL A 89 26.93 -10.46 -20.18
CA VAL A 89 25.67 -10.25 -20.91
C VAL A 89 25.94 -9.27 -22.04
N GLU A 90 25.59 -9.65 -23.27
CA GLU A 90 25.59 -8.75 -24.43
C GLU A 90 24.27 -7.96 -24.43
N LEU A 91 24.35 -6.64 -24.34
CA LEU A 91 23.19 -5.74 -24.39
C LEU A 91 22.84 -5.42 -25.84
N LYS A 92 21.55 -5.48 -26.16
CA LYS A 92 20.98 -5.16 -27.49
C LYS A 92 20.29 -3.81 -27.42
N GLU A 93 20.72 -2.89 -28.30
CA GLU A 93 20.14 -1.54 -28.36
C GLU A 93 18.61 -1.61 -28.53
N ARG A 94 17.90 -0.81 -27.76
CA ARG A 94 16.42 -0.71 -27.70
C ARG A 94 15.70 -2.03 -27.38
N ASN A 95 16.43 -3.09 -27.00
CA ASN A 95 15.85 -4.38 -26.62
C ASN A 95 16.54 -5.01 -25.39
N SER A 96 17.16 -4.17 -24.58
CA SER A 96 17.71 -4.56 -23.28
C SER A 96 17.32 -3.56 -22.21
N VAL A 97 17.24 -4.04 -20.95
CA VAL A 97 16.98 -3.21 -19.78
C VAL A 97 18.10 -3.41 -18.74
N ILE A 98 18.50 -2.32 -18.11
CA ILE A 98 19.42 -2.33 -16.97
C ILE A 98 18.60 -1.99 -15.72
N ILE A 99 18.62 -2.89 -14.73
CA ILE A 99 17.89 -2.77 -13.48
C ILE A 99 18.86 -2.34 -12.37
N PHE A 100 18.53 -1.24 -11.69
CA PHE A 100 19.22 -0.74 -10.50
C PHE A 100 18.40 -1.11 -9.28
N ASP A 101 18.71 -2.25 -8.66
CA ASP A 101 18.00 -2.74 -7.47
C ASP A 101 18.66 -2.20 -6.20
N GLU A 102 17.84 -1.77 -5.22
CA GLU A 102 18.25 -1.08 -3.99
C GLU A 102 19.12 0.17 -4.30
N VAL A 103 18.64 0.98 -5.26
CA VAL A 103 19.40 2.15 -5.81
C VAL A 103 19.85 3.16 -4.75
N GLN A 104 19.17 3.23 -3.59
CA GLN A 104 19.59 4.09 -2.47
C GLN A 104 20.97 3.74 -1.90
N LEU A 105 21.50 2.54 -2.18
CA LEU A 105 22.85 2.14 -1.76
C LEU A 105 23.95 2.62 -2.71
N CYS A 106 23.55 3.22 -3.86
CA CYS A 106 24.46 3.87 -4.82
C CYS A 106 23.81 5.15 -5.38
N PRO A 107 23.76 6.26 -4.63
CA PRO A 107 23.10 7.49 -5.06
C PRO A 107 23.57 8.02 -6.41
N LYS A 108 24.88 7.82 -6.75
CA LYS A 108 25.45 8.18 -8.05
C LYS A 108 24.83 7.44 -9.22
N ALA A 109 24.41 6.18 -9.04
CA ALA A 109 23.69 5.43 -10.05
C ALA A 109 22.36 6.11 -10.41
N ARG A 110 21.62 6.59 -9.42
CA ARG A 110 20.38 7.35 -9.65
C ARG A 110 20.66 8.68 -10.33
N GLN A 111 21.72 9.40 -9.93
CA GLN A 111 22.12 10.65 -10.59
C GLN A 111 22.48 10.41 -12.07
N ALA A 112 23.08 9.26 -12.39
CA ALA A 112 23.48 8.89 -13.75
C ALA A 112 22.30 8.69 -14.71
N ILE A 113 21.09 8.42 -14.22
CA ILE A 113 19.87 8.18 -15.01
C ILE A 113 19.67 9.23 -16.10
N LYS A 114 19.89 10.51 -15.78
CA LYS A 114 19.76 11.59 -16.76
C LYS A 114 20.65 11.39 -17.98
N SER A 115 21.93 11.05 -17.77
CA SER A 115 22.88 10.79 -18.86
C SER A 115 22.59 9.51 -19.60
N LEU A 116 22.17 8.46 -18.88
CA LEU A 116 21.84 7.15 -19.44
C LEU A 116 20.57 7.20 -20.30
N VAL A 117 19.51 7.88 -19.85
CA VAL A 117 18.29 8.08 -20.64
C VAL A 117 18.57 8.95 -21.87
N LYS A 118 19.40 9.99 -21.74
CA LYS A 118 19.79 10.84 -22.87
C LYS A 118 20.57 10.07 -23.96
N ASP A 119 21.39 9.09 -23.55
CA ASP A 119 22.09 8.20 -24.49
C ASP A 119 21.13 7.33 -25.32
N GLY A 120 20.06 6.83 -24.71
CA GLY A 120 18.92 6.21 -25.39
C GLY A 120 19.12 4.77 -25.86
N ARG A 121 20.28 4.13 -25.65
CA ARG A 121 20.55 2.76 -26.09
C ARG A 121 19.71 1.71 -25.36
N TYR A 122 19.45 1.89 -24.08
CA TYR A 122 18.79 0.89 -23.22
C TYR A 122 17.68 1.52 -22.39
N ASP A 123 16.79 0.69 -21.88
CA ASP A 123 15.80 1.09 -20.89
C ASP A 123 16.35 0.89 -19.46
N TYR A 124 15.85 1.67 -18.49
CA TYR A 124 16.33 1.64 -17.11
C TYR A 124 15.16 1.51 -16.14
N ILE A 125 15.27 0.55 -15.20
CA ILE A 125 14.32 0.38 -14.12
C ILE A 125 15.06 0.48 -12.79
N GLU A 126 14.59 1.32 -11.90
CA GLU A 126 15.12 1.48 -10.54
C GLU A 126 14.16 0.91 -9.52
N THR A 127 14.68 0.24 -8.51
CA THR A 127 13.89 -0.14 -7.33
C THR A 127 14.58 0.33 -6.06
N GLY A 128 13.79 0.59 -5.03
CA GLY A 128 14.32 0.95 -3.73
C GLY A 128 13.21 1.20 -2.71
N SER A 129 13.56 1.17 -1.43
CA SER A 129 12.66 1.61 -0.39
C SER A 129 12.74 3.14 -0.26
N LEU A 130 11.58 3.81 -0.23
CA LEU A 130 11.51 5.27 -0.32
C LEU A 130 12.19 6.01 0.84
N ILE A 131 12.10 5.46 2.05
CA ILE A 131 12.78 6.01 3.24
C ILE A 131 14.27 6.16 2.99
N SER A 132 14.91 5.05 2.57
CA SER A 132 16.34 5.03 2.28
C SER A 132 16.68 5.96 1.13
N ILE A 133 15.84 6.03 0.09
CA ILE A 133 16.05 6.92 -1.07
C ILE A 133 16.19 8.38 -0.62
N LYS A 134 15.23 8.92 0.15
CA LYS A 134 15.29 10.33 0.60
C LYS A 134 16.53 10.62 1.44
N LYS A 135 16.85 9.75 2.37
CA LYS A 135 18.00 9.94 3.26
C LYS A 135 19.33 9.92 2.51
N ASN A 136 19.48 9.00 1.56
CA ASN A 136 20.75 8.76 0.87
C ASN A 136 20.95 9.62 -0.38
N VAL A 137 19.87 10.26 -0.90
CA VAL A 137 19.94 11.11 -2.11
C VAL A 137 19.80 12.60 -1.81
N LYS A 138 19.96 12.99 -0.54
CA LYS A 138 19.84 14.39 -0.09
C LYS A 138 20.77 15.34 -0.86
N ASP A 139 21.95 14.85 -1.25
CA ASP A 139 23.02 15.64 -1.85
C ASP A 139 23.23 15.35 -3.34
N ILE A 140 22.27 14.69 -4.02
CA ILE A 140 22.31 14.42 -5.46
C ILE A 140 21.16 15.11 -6.20
N LEU A 141 21.37 15.41 -7.48
CA LEU A 141 20.33 15.86 -8.39
C LEU A 141 19.41 14.67 -8.73
N ILE A 142 18.13 14.79 -8.34
CA ILE A 142 17.09 13.83 -8.75
C ILE A 142 16.81 14.01 -10.23
N PRO A 143 16.92 12.96 -11.05
CA PRO A 143 16.66 13.07 -12.49
C PRO A 143 15.21 13.46 -12.78
N SER A 144 15.03 14.36 -13.74
CA SER A 144 13.71 14.74 -14.29
C SER A 144 13.17 13.69 -15.27
N GLU A 145 14.06 12.85 -15.79
CA GLU A 145 13.80 11.79 -16.75
C GLU A 145 13.33 10.48 -16.08
N GLU A 146 12.76 10.58 -14.86
CA GLU A 146 12.29 9.45 -14.06
C GLU A 146 10.77 9.47 -13.93
N GLN A 147 10.09 8.41 -14.34
CA GLN A 147 8.68 8.17 -14.05
C GLN A 147 8.56 7.27 -12.81
N LYS A 148 7.61 7.59 -11.92
CA LYS A 148 7.42 6.85 -10.66
C LYS A 148 6.12 6.08 -10.67
N ILE A 149 6.17 4.81 -10.26
CA ILE A 149 4.99 4.01 -9.96
C ILE A 149 5.12 3.42 -8.56
N GLN A 150 3.97 3.19 -7.91
CA GLN A 150 3.94 2.64 -6.55
C GLN A 150 3.51 1.19 -6.55
N MET A 151 4.31 0.32 -5.93
CA MET A 151 3.94 -1.07 -5.67
C MET A 151 3.42 -1.24 -4.24
N ASN A 152 2.14 -1.56 -4.12
CA ASN A 152 1.49 -1.84 -2.85
C ASN A 152 1.59 -3.33 -2.48
N PRO A 153 1.33 -3.75 -1.21
CA PRO A 153 0.99 -5.13 -0.90
C PRO A 153 -0.12 -5.64 -1.82
N MET A 154 -0.21 -6.95 -2.02
CA MET A 154 -1.28 -7.53 -2.84
C MET A 154 -2.65 -7.06 -2.36
N ASP A 155 -3.48 -6.63 -3.28
CA ASP A 155 -4.90 -6.41 -3.02
C ASP A 155 -5.68 -7.73 -3.01
N TYR A 156 -6.98 -7.65 -2.75
CA TYR A 156 -7.81 -8.86 -2.67
C TYR A 156 -7.86 -9.65 -3.98
N GLU A 157 -7.90 -8.99 -5.13
CA GLU A 157 -7.90 -9.64 -6.44
C GLU A 157 -6.57 -10.35 -6.72
N GLU A 158 -5.44 -9.70 -6.42
CA GLU A 158 -4.10 -10.29 -6.57
C GLU A 158 -3.90 -11.48 -5.61
N PHE A 159 -4.47 -11.41 -4.40
CA PHE A 159 -4.50 -12.53 -3.46
C PHE A 159 -5.29 -13.72 -4.01
N LEU A 160 -6.44 -13.49 -4.62
CA LEU A 160 -7.22 -14.55 -5.28
C LEU A 160 -6.42 -15.18 -6.43
N TRP A 161 -5.76 -14.38 -7.26
CA TRP A 161 -4.87 -14.89 -8.30
C TRP A 161 -3.75 -15.76 -7.74
N ALA A 162 -3.15 -15.38 -6.61
CA ALA A 162 -2.13 -16.17 -5.94
C ALA A 162 -2.65 -17.55 -5.49
N LEU A 163 -3.92 -17.63 -5.09
CA LEU A 163 -4.61 -18.88 -4.77
C LEU A 163 -5.07 -19.67 -6.01
N GLY A 164 -4.84 -19.15 -7.23
CA GLY A 164 -5.27 -19.79 -8.49
C GLY A 164 -6.69 -19.42 -8.93
N ASP A 165 -7.35 -18.49 -8.25
CA ASP A 165 -8.70 -18.02 -8.62
C ASP A 165 -8.61 -16.73 -9.46
N PHE A 166 -8.79 -16.86 -10.76
CA PHE A 166 -8.77 -15.77 -11.75
C PHE A 166 -10.18 -15.30 -12.15
N SER A 167 -11.22 -15.94 -11.62
CA SER A 167 -12.59 -15.75 -12.08
C SER A 167 -13.50 -14.98 -11.09
N THR A 168 -13.31 -15.20 -9.80
CA THR A 168 -14.21 -14.66 -8.77
C THR A 168 -14.36 -13.14 -8.85
N MET A 169 -13.27 -12.36 -8.99
CA MET A 169 -13.41 -10.90 -9.07
C MET A 169 -14.14 -10.42 -10.31
N ASN A 170 -13.98 -11.10 -11.46
CA ASN A 170 -14.72 -10.74 -12.68
C ASN A 170 -16.25 -10.96 -12.50
N LEU A 171 -16.63 -12.08 -11.86
CA LEU A 171 -18.02 -12.36 -11.52
C LEU A 171 -18.57 -11.34 -10.50
N LEU A 172 -17.77 -11.00 -9.49
CA LEU A 172 -18.14 -9.99 -8.49
C LEU A 172 -18.29 -8.59 -9.10
N ARG A 173 -17.53 -8.21 -10.15
CA ARG A 173 -17.77 -6.98 -10.92
C ARG A 173 -19.16 -6.96 -11.55
N THR A 174 -19.58 -8.05 -12.18
CA THR A 174 -20.94 -8.16 -12.74
C THR A 174 -22.04 -8.03 -11.67
N VAL A 175 -21.81 -8.63 -10.51
CA VAL A 175 -22.72 -8.52 -9.34
C VAL A 175 -22.76 -7.08 -8.83
N PHE A 176 -21.61 -6.43 -8.71
CA PHE A 176 -21.51 -5.03 -8.28
C PHE A 176 -22.21 -4.08 -9.25
N GLU A 177 -22.00 -4.22 -10.55
CA GLU A 177 -22.63 -3.40 -11.59
C GLU A 177 -24.16 -3.57 -11.61
N SER A 178 -24.62 -4.81 -11.52
CA SER A 178 -26.06 -5.13 -11.52
C SER A 178 -26.76 -4.80 -10.21
N ARG A 179 -26.00 -4.55 -9.11
CA ARG A 179 -26.53 -4.33 -7.75
C ARG A 179 -27.45 -5.46 -7.25
N LYS A 180 -27.31 -6.66 -7.81
CA LYS A 180 -28.10 -7.82 -7.42
C LYS A 180 -27.47 -8.51 -6.19
N ARG A 181 -28.34 -9.05 -5.33
CA ARG A 181 -27.92 -9.83 -4.17
C ARG A 181 -27.37 -11.18 -4.60
N LEU A 182 -26.31 -11.64 -3.91
CA LEU A 182 -25.76 -13.00 -4.07
C LEU A 182 -26.60 -14.07 -3.35
N GLY A 183 -27.31 -13.68 -2.31
CA GLY A 183 -27.90 -14.57 -1.33
C GLY A 183 -26.97 -14.90 -0.16
N ASP A 184 -27.55 -15.29 0.97
CA ASP A 184 -26.84 -15.39 2.23
C ASP A 184 -25.70 -16.43 2.22
N ASP A 185 -25.87 -17.54 1.50
CA ASP A 185 -24.86 -18.60 1.46
C ASP A 185 -23.63 -18.18 0.65
N LEU A 186 -23.82 -17.57 -0.54
CA LEU A 186 -22.71 -17.08 -1.35
C LEU A 186 -22.03 -15.88 -0.69
N ASN A 187 -22.80 -14.96 -0.12
CA ASN A 187 -22.23 -13.85 0.64
C ASN A 187 -21.36 -14.36 1.80
N ARG A 188 -21.80 -15.41 2.52
CA ARG A 188 -21.02 -16.01 3.61
C ARG A 188 -19.69 -16.60 3.12
N LYS A 189 -19.70 -17.29 1.97
CA LYS A 189 -18.49 -17.82 1.34
C LYS A 189 -17.53 -16.71 0.93
N MET A 190 -18.01 -15.65 0.26
CA MET A 190 -17.18 -14.50 -0.13
C MET A 190 -16.62 -13.78 1.08
N MET A 191 -17.41 -13.60 2.14
CA MET A 191 -16.94 -13.03 3.40
C MET A 191 -15.86 -13.87 4.07
N GLN A 192 -15.99 -15.20 4.04
CA GLN A 192 -14.96 -16.09 4.59
C GLN A 192 -13.64 -15.97 3.80
N GLN A 193 -13.71 -15.93 2.47
CA GLN A 193 -12.55 -15.76 1.60
C GLN A 193 -11.89 -14.38 1.79
N PHE A 194 -12.69 -13.32 1.96
CA PHE A 194 -12.15 -11.99 2.25
C PHE A 194 -11.51 -11.92 3.64
N ARG A 195 -12.10 -12.56 4.65
CA ARG A 195 -11.46 -12.68 5.98
C ARG A 195 -10.13 -13.42 5.90
N LEU A 196 -10.04 -14.48 5.09
CA LEU A 196 -8.78 -15.16 4.84
C LEU A 196 -7.71 -14.19 4.30
N TYR A 197 -8.08 -13.38 3.30
CA TYR A 197 -7.20 -12.32 2.80
C TYR A 197 -6.78 -11.34 3.90
N MET A 198 -7.71 -10.87 4.73
CA MET A 198 -7.38 -9.96 5.84
C MET A 198 -6.42 -10.60 6.85
N LEU A 199 -6.50 -11.91 7.07
CA LEU A 199 -5.66 -12.63 8.03
C LEU A 199 -4.26 -12.92 7.51
N VAL A 200 -4.16 -13.37 6.26
CA VAL A 200 -2.88 -13.67 5.61
C VAL A 200 -2.18 -12.36 5.21
N GLY A 201 -2.93 -11.41 4.69
CA GLY A 201 -2.43 -10.16 4.15
C GLY A 201 -2.01 -10.26 2.69
N GLY A 202 -1.46 -9.14 2.19
CA GLY A 202 -0.97 -9.01 0.82
C GLY A 202 0.57 -9.05 0.70
N MET A 203 1.30 -9.38 1.77
CA MET A 203 2.75 -9.52 1.68
C MET A 203 3.11 -10.83 0.98
N PRO A 204 3.84 -10.81 -0.16
CA PRO A 204 4.09 -12.01 -0.97
C PRO A 204 4.66 -13.20 -0.21
N GLN A 205 5.55 -12.95 0.75
CA GLN A 205 6.13 -14.01 1.57
C GLN A 205 5.09 -14.68 2.49
N ALA A 206 4.17 -13.89 3.06
CA ALA A 206 3.09 -14.40 3.91
C ALA A 206 2.07 -15.21 3.09
N VAL A 207 1.72 -14.71 1.90
CA VAL A 207 0.83 -15.40 0.95
C VAL A 207 1.46 -16.73 0.50
N TYR A 208 2.74 -16.72 0.14
CA TYR A 208 3.47 -17.94 -0.24
C TYR A 208 3.49 -18.97 0.89
N GLU A 209 3.82 -18.54 2.12
CA GLU A 209 3.85 -19.43 3.29
C GLU A 209 2.47 -20.06 3.54
N TYR A 210 1.40 -19.27 3.40
CA TYR A 210 0.03 -19.80 3.51
C TYR A 210 -0.27 -20.86 2.46
N ILE A 211 0.07 -20.61 1.19
CA ILE A 211 -0.17 -21.55 0.08
C ILE A 211 0.59 -22.87 0.31
N GLN A 212 1.84 -22.80 0.81
CA GLN A 212 2.67 -23.99 1.03
C GLN A 212 2.24 -24.82 2.23
N THR A 213 1.76 -24.17 3.28
CA THR A 213 1.61 -24.85 4.58
C THR A 213 0.18 -24.88 5.11
N ASN A 214 -0.70 -24.02 4.61
CA ASN A 214 -2.05 -23.79 5.16
C ASN A 214 -2.03 -23.61 6.70
N ASN A 215 -0.98 -23.00 7.24
CA ASN A 215 -0.73 -22.87 8.67
C ASN A 215 -0.58 -21.40 9.09
N PHE A 216 -1.55 -20.87 9.81
CA PHE A 216 -1.54 -19.48 10.26
C PHE A 216 -0.39 -19.14 11.20
N LYS A 217 0.08 -20.07 12.03
CA LYS A 217 1.22 -19.83 12.91
C LYS A 217 2.48 -19.51 12.09
N LYS A 218 2.75 -20.30 11.04
CA LYS A 218 3.90 -20.04 10.14
C LYS A 218 3.76 -18.72 9.38
N VAL A 219 2.55 -18.40 8.93
CA VAL A 219 2.23 -17.10 8.33
C VAL A 219 2.48 -15.97 9.31
N ASP A 220 2.09 -16.12 10.57
CA ASP A 220 2.32 -15.13 11.62
C ASP A 220 3.82 -14.93 11.89
N GLU A 221 4.62 -15.98 11.92
CA GLU A 221 6.09 -15.90 12.05
C GLU A 221 6.72 -15.08 10.92
N VAL A 222 6.29 -15.30 9.67
CA VAL A 222 6.74 -14.49 8.51
C VAL A 222 6.35 -13.03 8.67
N LYS A 223 5.11 -12.74 9.06
CA LYS A 223 4.64 -11.36 9.26
C LYS A 223 5.36 -10.65 10.40
N ARG A 224 5.65 -11.34 11.51
CA ARG A 224 6.45 -10.80 12.62
C ARG A 224 7.86 -10.43 12.20
N ASN A 225 8.50 -11.27 11.39
CA ASN A 225 9.82 -10.98 10.81
C ASN A 225 9.78 -9.73 9.92
N ILE A 226 8.73 -9.54 9.12
CA ILE A 226 8.55 -8.34 8.29
C ILE A 226 8.35 -7.10 9.17
N ILE A 227 7.52 -7.18 10.22
CA ILE A 227 7.30 -6.08 11.15
C ILE A 227 8.60 -5.69 11.87
N SER A 228 9.37 -6.67 12.34
CA SER A 228 10.67 -6.43 12.98
C SER A 228 11.65 -5.70 12.05
N LEU A 229 11.69 -6.07 10.76
CA LEU A 229 12.50 -5.36 9.77
C LEU A 229 12.09 -3.89 9.62
N TYR A 230 10.78 -3.59 9.66
CA TYR A 230 10.31 -2.21 9.60
C TYR A 230 10.67 -1.42 10.87
N GLU A 231 10.52 -2.03 12.04
CA GLU A 231 10.93 -1.42 13.31
C GLU A 231 12.42 -1.09 13.34
N ASP A 232 13.27 -1.99 12.82
CA ASP A 232 14.71 -1.77 12.71
C ASP A 232 15.05 -0.65 11.72
N ASP A 233 14.36 -0.60 10.57
CA ASP A 233 14.53 0.48 9.61
C ASP A 233 14.09 1.82 10.21
N PHE A 234 13.00 1.88 10.96
CA PHE A 234 12.56 3.09 11.65
C PHE A 234 13.54 3.56 12.75
N ARG A 235 14.15 2.63 13.50
CA ARG A 235 15.20 2.97 14.49
C ARG A 235 16.47 3.51 13.83
N LYS A 236 16.81 3.02 12.61
CA LYS A 236 17.95 3.57 11.85
C LYS A 236 17.69 4.99 11.34
N ILE A 237 16.44 5.32 10.99
CA ILE A 237 16.05 6.65 10.51
C ILE A 237 15.96 7.63 11.66
N ASP A 238 15.28 7.25 12.74
CA ASP A 238 15.11 8.04 13.95
C ASP A 238 15.71 7.31 15.14
N SER A 239 16.94 7.68 15.49
CA SER A 239 17.67 7.13 16.64
C SER A 239 17.02 7.43 18.00
N THR A 240 16.04 8.36 18.05
CA THR A 240 15.25 8.62 19.26
C THR A 240 14.18 7.58 19.51
N GLY A 241 13.90 6.71 18.53
CA GLY A 241 12.90 5.65 18.59
C GLY A 241 11.44 6.12 18.49
N ARG A 242 11.19 7.42 18.30
CA ARG A 242 9.83 7.99 18.22
C ARG A 242 9.07 7.46 17.01
N LEU A 243 9.76 7.28 15.88
CA LEU A 243 9.16 6.76 14.66
C LEU A 243 8.65 5.33 14.86
N ALA A 244 9.44 4.46 15.49
CA ALA A 244 9.01 3.11 15.87
C ALA A 244 7.84 3.12 16.86
N MET A 245 7.86 4.00 17.87
CA MET A 245 6.74 4.14 18.82
C MET A 245 5.42 4.54 18.14
N ILE A 246 5.47 5.47 17.16
CA ILE A 246 4.29 5.87 16.40
C ILE A 246 3.76 4.67 15.60
N PHE A 247 4.63 3.94 14.93
CA PHE A 247 4.27 2.74 14.15
C PHE A 247 3.62 1.67 15.03
N GLU A 248 4.25 1.32 16.15
CA GLU A 248 3.74 0.31 17.10
C GLU A 248 2.38 0.70 17.71
N ALA A 249 2.09 1.99 17.84
CA ALA A 249 0.86 2.48 18.44
C ALA A 249 -0.35 2.47 17.49
N ILE A 250 -0.18 2.25 16.19
CA ILE A 250 -1.25 2.32 15.19
C ILE A 250 -2.48 1.51 15.62
N PRO A 251 -2.36 0.21 15.97
CA PRO A 251 -3.52 -0.59 16.34
C PRO A 251 -4.27 -0.02 17.55
N SER A 252 -3.54 0.38 18.60
CA SER A 252 -4.13 0.90 19.81
C SER A 252 -4.83 2.25 19.63
N GLN A 253 -4.36 3.07 18.70
CA GLN A 253 -4.95 4.37 18.41
C GLN A 253 -6.23 4.25 17.56
N LEU A 254 -6.27 3.34 16.59
CA LEU A 254 -7.48 3.04 15.82
C LEU A 254 -8.59 2.48 16.73
N ASN A 255 -8.25 1.63 17.70
CA ASN A 255 -9.21 1.07 18.64
C ASN A 255 -9.87 2.14 19.55
N LYS A 256 -9.19 3.26 19.83
CA LYS A 256 -9.70 4.30 20.75
C LYS A 256 -10.79 5.20 20.16
N LYS A 257 -11.12 5.09 18.88
CA LYS A 257 -12.09 5.98 18.20
C LYS A 257 -11.85 7.47 18.43
N ALA A 258 -10.59 7.88 18.53
CA ALA A 258 -10.22 9.28 18.64
C ALA A 258 -10.42 10.00 17.29
N LYS A 259 -10.71 11.30 17.32
CA LYS A 259 -10.86 12.13 16.10
C LYS A 259 -9.63 12.09 15.18
N GLY A 260 -8.46 11.79 15.72
CA GLY A 260 -7.20 11.64 14.99
C GLY A 260 -6.15 10.93 15.83
N PHE A 261 -5.01 10.63 15.22
CA PHE A 261 -3.88 9.99 15.86
C PHE A 261 -3.21 10.94 16.88
N GLN A 262 -3.05 10.50 18.11
CA GLN A 262 -2.57 11.33 19.22
C GLN A 262 -1.04 11.26 19.37
N THR A 263 -0.30 11.75 18.38
CA THR A 263 1.17 11.61 18.29
C THR A 263 1.90 12.08 19.55
N LYS A 264 1.60 13.28 20.08
CA LYS A 264 2.24 13.81 21.31
C LYS A 264 2.08 12.89 22.52
N LYS A 265 0.93 12.21 22.64
CA LYS A 265 0.68 11.24 23.72
C LYS A 265 1.45 9.93 23.51
N VAL A 266 1.54 9.46 22.26
CA VAL A 266 2.26 8.23 21.91
C VAL A 266 3.75 8.37 22.21
N ILE A 267 4.37 9.47 21.76
CA ILE A 267 5.81 9.70 22.00
C ILE A 267 6.11 10.23 23.42
N LYS A 268 5.08 10.29 24.28
CA LYS A 268 5.20 10.73 25.69
C LYS A 268 5.91 12.07 25.85
N SER A 269 5.78 12.99 24.90
CA SER A 269 6.45 14.28 24.93
C SER A 269 5.54 15.39 24.37
N TYR A 270 5.09 16.26 25.26
CA TYR A 270 4.30 17.44 24.92
C TYR A 270 5.16 18.63 24.45
N LYS A 271 6.49 18.56 24.67
CA LYS A 271 7.45 19.61 24.31
C LYS A 271 8.03 19.44 22.90
N VAL A 272 7.65 18.37 22.17
CA VAL A 272 8.14 18.15 20.80
C VAL A 272 7.51 19.19 19.88
N LYS A 273 8.37 19.86 19.12
CA LYS A 273 7.96 20.85 18.13
C LYS A 273 7.15 20.22 17.00
N GLU A 274 6.26 20.97 16.40
CA GLU A 274 5.38 20.48 15.31
C GLU A 274 6.15 20.08 14.06
N ASP A 275 7.23 20.79 13.74
CA ASP A 275 8.12 20.46 12.62
C ASP A 275 8.73 19.05 12.74
N VAL A 276 9.11 18.64 13.96
CA VAL A 276 9.61 17.28 14.22
C VAL A 276 8.50 16.24 14.01
N ILE A 277 7.28 16.51 14.47
CA ILE A 277 6.14 15.61 14.26
C ILE A 277 5.85 15.48 12.77
N LEU A 278 5.78 16.57 12.03
CA LEU A 278 5.57 16.57 10.59
C LEU A 278 6.67 15.79 9.85
N SER A 279 7.92 15.91 10.28
CA SER A 279 9.03 15.13 9.74
C SER A 279 8.82 13.63 9.98
N LEU A 280 8.49 13.20 11.21
CA LEU A 280 8.22 11.80 11.54
C LEU A 280 7.06 11.22 10.72
N ILE A 281 5.98 11.98 10.56
CA ILE A 281 4.81 11.56 9.76
C ILE A 281 5.15 11.51 8.27
N SER A 282 6.01 12.41 7.77
CA SER A 282 6.52 12.34 6.39
C SER A 282 7.34 11.08 6.17
N GLU A 283 8.24 10.73 7.10
CA GLU A 283 9.03 9.48 7.00
C GLU A 283 8.13 8.23 7.01
N LEU A 284 7.10 8.19 7.85
CA LEU A 284 6.12 7.10 7.83
C LEU A 284 5.38 7.01 6.50
N LYS A 285 4.94 8.14 5.95
CA LYS A 285 4.27 8.18 4.64
C LYS A 285 5.20 7.66 3.54
N ASP A 286 6.44 8.10 3.57
CA ASP A 286 7.44 7.76 2.57
C ASP A 286 7.88 6.29 2.66
N SER A 287 7.74 5.67 3.84
CA SER A 287 8.01 4.24 4.03
C SER A 287 7.08 3.33 3.22
N LYS A 288 5.89 3.83 2.85
CA LYS A 288 4.81 3.05 2.22
C LYS A 288 4.32 1.86 3.05
N VAL A 289 4.73 1.78 4.32
CA VAL A 289 4.28 0.78 5.30
C VAL A 289 2.97 1.23 5.98
N VAL A 290 2.75 2.55 5.98
CA VAL A 290 1.60 3.21 6.63
C VAL A 290 0.87 4.09 5.64
N ASN A 291 -0.45 3.95 5.61
CA ASN A 291 -1.37 4.81 4.89
C ASN A 291 -1.91 5.91 5.81
N ILE A 292 -1.85 7.15 5.37
CA ILE A 292 -2.29 8.29 6.17
C ILE A 292 -3.61 8.82 5.62
N ALA A 293 -4.66 8.80 6.44
CA ALA A 293 -5.90 9.48 6.16
C ALA A 293 -5.87 10.87 6.80
N TYR A 294 -6.00 11.92 6.00
CA TYR A 294 -6.05 13.29 6.49
C TYR A 294 -7.49 13.75 6.69
N HIS A 295 -7.72 14.51 7.74
CA HIS A 295 -8.98 15.22 7.89
C HIS A 295 -9.11 16.29 6.78
N CYS A 296 -10.29 16.41 6.19
CA CYS A 296 -10.57 17.51 5.27
C CYS A 296 -11.46 18.55 5.98
N ASN A 297 -10.99 19.80 6.06
CA ASN A 297 -11.75 20.88 6.75
C ASN A 297 -12.99 21.33 5.98
N ASN A 298 -13.00 21.14 4.66
CA ASN A 298 -14.14 21.42 3.80
C ASN A 298 -14.34 20.25 2.82
N PRO A 299 -15.31 19.35 3.07
CA PRO A 299 -15.54 18.19 2.22
C PRO A 299 -16.20 18.60 0.90
N ASP A 300 -15.38 18.82 -0.11
CA ASP A 300 -15.77 19.17 -1.48
C ASP A 300 -14.80 18.53 -2.48
N VAL A 301 -15.06 18.66 -3.76
CA VAL A 301 -14.11 18.26 -4.82
C VAL A 301 -12.76 18.95 -4.59
N GLY A 302 -11.67 18.21 -4.83
CA GLY A 302 -10.34 18.72 -4.52
C GLY A 302 -10.02 18.64 -3.03
N LEU A 303 -10.36 17.53 -2.37
CA LEU A 303 -10.15 17.25 -0.95
C LEU A 303 -8.74 17.66 -0.45
N SER A 304 -7.72 17.51 -1.32
CA SER A 304 -6.35 17.92 -0.99
C SER A 304 -6.19 19.42 -0.69
N ALA A 305 -7.05 20.28 -1.21
CA ALA A 305 -7.01 21.72 -0.96
C ALA A 305 -7.49 22.09 0.46
N SER A 306 -8.28 21.24 1.10
CA SER A 306 -8.79 21.43 2.46
C SER A 306 -8.19 20.46 3.50
N LYS A 307 -7.06 19.85 3.14
CA LYS A 307 -6.35 18.88 3.96
C LYS A 307 -5.78 19.53 5.22
N ASP A 308 -6.09 18.92 6.37
CA ASP A 308 -5.51 19.27 7.65
C ASP A 308 -4.27 18.40 7.91
N LEU A 309 -3.11 19.03 8.07
CA LEU A 309 -1.85 18.32 8.31
C LEU A 309 -1.67 17.88 9.76
N ASP A 310 -2.40 18.50 10.69
CA ASP A 310 -2.30 18.24 12.13
C ASP A 310 -3.33 17.21 12.61
N LEU A 311 -4.33 16.94 11.77
CA LEU A 311 -5.41 16.00 12.10
C LEU A 311 -5.45 14.87 11.07
N TYR A 312 -4.95 13.69 11.48
CA TYR A 312 -4.82 12.52 10.62
C TYR A 312 -5.06 11.22 11.39
N LYS A 313 -5.37 10.16 10.66
CA LYS A 313 -5.38 8.78 11.13
C LYS A 313 -4.32 7.97 10.41
N LEU A 314 -3.78 6.95 11.07
CA LEU A 314 -2.77 6.07 10.51
C LEU A 314 -3.35 4.66 10.36
N TYR A 315 -3.22 4.09 9.17
CA TYR A 315 -3.62 2.72 8.84
C TYR A 315 -2.40 1.95 8.36
N MET A 316 -2.35 0.66 8.65
CA MET A 316 -1.31 -0.19 8.07
C MET A 316 -1.57 -0.37 6.57
N ALA A 317 -0.51 -0.33 5.76
CA ALA A 317 -0.62 -0.57 4.33
C ALA A 317 -1.03 -2.02 4.00
N ASP A 318 -0.78 -2.95 4.93
CA ASP A 318 -1.18 -4.36 4.83
C ASP A 318 -2.02 -4.78 6.03
N THR A 319 -3.23 -5.27 5.76
CA THR A 319 -4.17 -5.68 6.81
C THR A 319 -3.71 -6.93 7.55
N GLY A 320 -2.97 -7.84 6.90
CA GLY A 320 -2.41 -9.02 7.57
C GLY A 320 -1.33 -8.65 8.59
N LEU A 321 -0.47 -7.69 8.28
CA LEU A 321 0.49 -7.15 9.25
C LEU A 321 -0.23 -6.45 10.41
N PHE A 322 -1.32 -5.71 10.10
CA PHE A 322 -2.15 -5.09 11.14
C PHE A 322 -2.72 -6.12 12.12
N VAL A 323 -3.25 -7.24 11.62
CA VAL A 323 -3.73 -8.34 12.46
C VAL A 323 -2.62 -8.88 13.37
N THR A 324 -1.44 -9.14 12.84
CA THR A 324 -0.30 -9.62 13.63
C THR A 324 0.08 -8.61 14.74
N MET A 325 0.08 -7.31 14.42
CA MET A 325 0.37 -6.27 15.43
C MET A 325 -0.67 -6.20 16.56
N GLN A 326 -1.94 -6.58 16.31
CA GLN A 326 -2.98 -6.63 17.33
C GLN A 326 -2.75 -7.71 18.40
N PHE A 327 -2.09 -8.80 18.00
CA PHE A 327 -1.84 -9.97 18.87
C PHE A 327 -0.34 -10.14 19.17
N LYS A 328 0.39 -9.01 19.26
CA LYS A 328 1.84 -9.00 19.50
C LYS A 328 2.23 -9.17 20.99
N ASP A 329 1.27 -9.38 21.87
CA ASP A 329 1.46 -9.61 23.30
C ASP A 329 2.17 -10.93 23.64
N LYS A 330 2.29 -11.85 22.68
CA LYS A 330 3.03 -13.11 22.75
C LYS A 330 3.98 -13.25 21.56
N ASP A 331 4.92 -14.17 21.65
CA ASP A 331 5.88 -14.47 20.56
C ASP A 331 5.22 -15.02 19.29
N PHE A 332 4.01 -15.54 19.40
CA PHE A 332 3.20 -16.02 18.27
C PHE A 332 1.71 -15.87 18.57
N THR A 333 0.90 -15.82 17.52
CA THR A 333 -0.56 -15.84 17.64
C THR A 333 -1.06 -17.28 17.40
N ASP A 334 -1.83 -17.82 18.33
CA ASP A 334 -2.37 -19.17 18.24
C ASP A 334 -3.29 -19.33 17.03
N ASN A 335 -3.24 -20.48 16.35
CA ASN A 335 -4.13 -20.82 15.25
C ASN A 335 -5.62 -20.67 15.61
N ILE A 336 -5.98 -20.95 16.86
CA ILE A 336 -7.34 -20.81 17.38
C ILE A 336 -7.85 -19.36 17.27
N ILE A 337 -6.97 -18.35 17.46
CA ILE A 337 -7.35 -16.94 17.30
C ILE A 337 -7.66 -16.67 15.83
N TYR A 338 -6.82 -17.12 14.91
CA TYR A 338 -7.04 -17.00 13.48
C TYR A 338 -8.31 -17.72 13.01
N GLU A 339 -8.58 -18.92 13.50
CA GLU A 339 -9.81 -19.67 13.19
C GLU A 339 -11.07 -18.95 13.68
N LYS A 340 -11.02 -18.33 14.88
CA LYS A 340 -12.12 -17.54 15.42
C LYS A 340 -12.33 -16.25 14.59
N LEU A 341 -11.26 -15.61 14.14
CA LEU A 341 -11.35 -14.45 13.24
C LEU A 341 -11.97 -14.84 11.89
N LEU A 342 -11.51 -15.95 11.30
CA LEU A 342 -12.01 -16.47 10.03
C LEU A 342 -13.50 -16.81 10.10
N SER A 343 -13.95 -17.40 11.20
CA SER A 343 -15.35 -17.81 11.43
C SER A 343 -16.24 -16.71 12.01
N ASP A 344 -15.73 -15.48 12.23
CA ASP A 344 -16.44 -14.35 12.86
C ASP A 344 -16.93 -14.65 14.30
N LYS A 345 -16.22 -15.51 15.01
CA LYS A 345 -16.56 -15.94 16.37
C LYS A 345 -15.71 -15.32 17.47
N LEU A 346 -14.76 -14.44 17.11
CA LEU A 346 -14.00 -13.70 18.11
C LEU A 346 -14.88 -12.61 18.73
N SER A 347 -14.99 -12.61 20.05
CA SER A 347 -15.84 -11.65 20.80
C SER A 347 -15.30 -10.21 20.84
N ALA A 348 -14.18 -9.93 20.16
CA ALA A 348 -13.57 -8.61 20.10
C ALA A 348 -14.30 -7.70 19.10
N ASN A 349 -14.38 -6.39 19.42
CA ASN A 349 -14.87 -5.40 18.47
C ASN A 349 -13.80 -5.13 17.41
N LEU A 350 -13.94 -5.75 16.24
CA LEU A 350 -12.97 -5.71 15.13
C LEU A 350 -13.33 -4.66 14.07
N GLY A 351 -14.17 -3.67 14.38
CA GLY A 351 -14.57 -2.63 13.44
C GLY A 351 -13.39 -1.94 12.77
N TYR A 352 -12.35 -1.64 13.53
CA TYR A 352 -11.11 -1.03 13.03
C TYR A 352 -10.30 -1.92 12.07
N LEU A 353 -10.44 -3.25 12.16
CA LEU A 353 -9.81 -4.17 11.22
C LEU A 353 -10.45 -4.07 9.82
N TYR A 354 -11.77 -4.00 9.77
CA TYR A 354 -12.49 -3.75 8.51
C TYR A 354 -12.21 -2.35 7.96
N GLU A 355 -12.10 -1.36 8.84
CA GLU A 355 -11.72 0.01 8.45
C GLU A 355 -10.32 0.04 7.82
N ASN A 356 -9.33 -0.68 8.39
CA ASN A 356 -8.00 -0.83 7.81
C ASN A 356 -8.03 -1.52 6.43
N ALA A 357 -8.84 -2.56 6.27
CA ALA A 357 -8.97 -3.27 5.00
C ALA A 357 -9.58 -2.37 3.90
N VAL A 358 -10.55 -1.52 4.25
CA VAL A 358 -11.12 -0.52 3.31
C VAL A 358 -10.08 0.56 2.99
N ALA A 359 -9.31 1.03 3.98
CA ALA A 359 -8.20 1.98 3.74
C ALA A 359 -7.18 1.41 2.76
N GLN A 360 -6.78 0.15 2.93
CA GLN A 360 -5.89 -0.56 1.99
C GLN A 360 -6.51 -0.63 0.59
N ALA A 361 -7.79 -0.99 0.45
CA ALA A 361 -8.49 -1.06 -0.85
C ALA A 361 -8.53 0.30 -1.55
N ILE A 362 -8.80 1.39 -0.83
CA ILE A 362 -8.80 2.76 -1.37
C ILE A 362 -7.41 3.13 -1.92
N VAL A 363 -6.34 2.86 -1.16
CA VAL A 363 -4.97 3.19 -1.59
C VAL A 363 -4.52 2.30 -2.75
N SER A 364 -4.82 1.00 -2.73
CA SER A 364 -4.47 0.07 -3.81
C SER A 364 -5.19 0.40 -5.12
N SER A 365 -6.33 1.10 -5.07
CA SER A 365 -7.05 1.63 -6.24
C SER A 365 -6.56 3.03 -6.67
N GLY A 366 -5.41 3.50 -6.18
CA GLY A 366 -4.80 4.78 -6.55
C GLY A 366 -5.41 6.03 -5.90
N ASN A 367 -6.29 5.87 -4.92
CA ASN A 367 -6.95 6.99 -4.24
C ASN A 367 -6.19 7.39 -2.96
N GLN A 368 -6.25 8.68 -2.61
CA GLN A 368 -5.78 9.17 -1.31
C GLN A 368 -6.88 9.02 -0.25
N LEU A 369 -6.45 8.84 1.01
CA LEU A 369 -7.37 8.71 2.13
C LEU A 369 -7.70 10.08 2.73
N PHE A 370 -9.00 10.35 2.81
CA PHE A 370 -9.55 11.50 3.53
C PHE A 370 -10.70 11.04 4.42
N TYR A 371 -10.86 11.70 5.57
CA TYR A 371 -12.00 11.50 6.47
C TYR A 371 -12.54 12.85 6.94
N TYR A 372 -13.71 12.85 7.59
CA TYR A 372 -14.33 14.06 8.09
C TYR A 372 -14.97 13.84 9.46
N THR A 373 -14.80 14.79 10.36
CA THR A 373 -15.48 14.80 11.65
C THR A 373 -16.21 16.12 11.84
N PHE A 374 -17.40 16.06 12.43
CA PHE A 374 -18.19 17.24 12.74
C PHE A 374 -18.99 17.05 14.03
N THR A 375 -19.32 18.15 14.67
CA THR A 375 -20.07 18.17 15.92
C THR A 375 -21.48 18.71 15.64
N ASN A 376 -22.48 18.11 16.27
CA ASN A 376 -23.79 18.71 16.35
C ASN A 376 -23.80 19.60 17.60
N ASP A 377 -23.82 20.92 17.42
CA ASP A 377 -23.68 21.89 18.51
C ASP A 377 -24.87 21.83 19.50
N LYS A 378 -26.07 21.44 19.01
CA LYS A 378 -27.27 21.35 19.85
C LYS A 378 -27.21 20.22 20.87
N ILE A 379 -26.64 19.06 20.49
CA ILE A 379 -26.59 17.86 21.35
C ILE A 379 -25.15 17.48 21.75
N LYS A 380 -24.16 18.31 21.41
CA LYS A 380 -22.72 18.10 21.67
C LYS A 380 -22.21 16.70 21.25
N LYS A 381 -22.83 16.13 20.21
CA LYS A 381 -22.46 14.80 19.70
C LYS A 381 -21.52 14.92 18.51
N ASN A 382 -20.42 14.17 18.56
CA ASN A 382 -19.49 14.07 17.43
C ASN A 382 -19.96 12.99 16.44
N TYR A 383 -19.84 13.30 15.16
CA TYR A 383 -20.07 12.40 14.02
C TYR A 383 -18.78 12.27 13.22
N GLU A 384 -18.62 11.14 12.57
CA GLU A 384 -17.47 10.85 11.74
C GLU A 384 -17.93 10.16 10.46
N ILE A 385 -17.28 10.50 9.34
CA ILE A 385 -17.30 9.80 8.07
C ILE A 385 -15.94 9.16 7.90
N ASP A 386 -15.88 7.83 7.86
CA ASP A 386 -14.64 7.07 7.90
C ASP A 386 -13.73 7.37 6.71
N PHE A 387 -14.31 7.46 5.49
CA PHE A 387 -13.59 7.86 4.29
C PHE A 387 -14.44 8.74 3.37
N ILE A 388 -13.77 9.59 2.59
CA ILE A 388 -14.39 10.39 1.53
C ILE A 388 -13.57 10.24 0.26
N LEU A 389 -14.22 9.88 -0.84
CA LEU A 389 -13.61 9.84 -2.17
C LEU A 389 -14.12 11.02 -3.00
N SER A 390 -13.25 11.59 -3.82
CA SER A 390 -13.63 12.54 -4.87
C SER A 390 -13.93 11.76 -6.15
N LYS A 391 -15.13 11.92 -6.70
CA LYS A 391 -15.59 11.24 -7.92
C LYS A 391 -16.22 12.26 -8.86
N LYS A 392 -15.71 12.33 -10.09
CA LYS A 392 -16.17 13.34 -11.06
C LYS A 392 -16.09 14.75 -10.45
N ASN A 393 -17.22 15.44 -10.33
CA ASN A 393 -17.35 16.79 -9.76
C ASN A 393 -18.02 16.78 -8.38
N LYS A 394 -18.05 15.67 -7.67
CA LYS A 394 -18.71 15.50 -6.36
C LYS A 394 -17.92 14.56 -5.46
N ILE A 395 -18.38 14.40 -4.23
CA ILE A 395 -17.80 13.50 -3.23
C ILE A 395 -18.67 12.30 -2.95
N CYS A 396 -18.06 11.21 -2.51
CA CYS A 396 -18.71 9.99 -2.06
C CYS A 396 -18.26 9.68 -0.62
N PRO A 397 -19.08 9.96 0.40
CA PRO A 397 -18.79 9.55 1.77
C PRO A 397 -18.97 8.04 1.91
N ILE A 398 -18.09 7.42 2.68
CA ILE A 398 -18.05 5.99 2.99
C ILE A 398 -18.02 5.81 4.50
N GLU A 399 -18.94 5.01 5.02
CA GLU A 399 -18.97 4.57 6.42
C GLU A 399 -18.75 3.05 6.46
N VAL A 400 -17.86 2.56 7.34
CA VAL A 400 -17.52 1.14 7.47
C VAL A 400 -18.19 0.56 8.71
N LYS A 401 -18.93 -0.54 8.55
CA LYS A 401 -19.68 -1.18 9.63
C LYS A 401 -19.39 -2.68 9.72
N SER A 402 -18.85 -3.13 10.83
CA SER A 402 -18.72 -4.56 11.14
C SER A 402 -20.04 -5.19 11.59
N SER A 403 -20.95 -4.37 12.18
CA SER A 403 -22.28 -4.78 12.65
C SER A 403 -23.25 -3.62 12.57
N ASN A 404 -24.56 -3.88 12.75
CA ASN A 404 -25.60 -2.85 12.83
C ASN A 404 -25.57 -1.79 11.70
N TYR A 405 -25.30 -2.23 10.45
CA TYR A 405 -25.13 -1.33 9.30
C TYR A 405 -26.36 -0.45 9.01
N ARG A 406 -27.55 -0.83 9.51
CA ARG A 406 -28.79 -0.02 9.42
C ARG A 406 -28.76 1.23 10.32
N LYS A 407 -27.83 1.34 11.27
CA LYS A 407 -27.62 2.54 12.08
C LYS A 407 -26.54 3.41 11.44
N HIS A 408 -26.94 4.33 10.60
CA HIS A 408 -26.06 5.17 9.79
C HIS A 408 -26.27 6.67 10.00
N ILE A 409 -26.43 7.07 11.26
CA ILE A 409 -26.75 8.45 11.66
C ILE A 409 -25.68 9.46 11.17
N SER A 410 -24.40 9.07 11.17
CA SER A 410 -23.32 9.98 10.75
C SER A 410 -23.45 10.36 9.28
N ILE A 411 -23.64 9.39 8.40
CA ILE A 411 -23.75 9.64 6.96
C ILE A 411 -25.04 10.36 6.59
N ASP A 412 -26.14 10.17 7.36
CA ASP A 412 -27.37 10.92 7.17
C ASP A 412 -27.20 12.39 7.58
N LYS A 413 -26.57 12.64 8.74
CA LYS A 413 -26.29 14.02 9.17
C LYS A 413 -25.28 14.73 8.27
N PHE A 414 -24.34 13.98 7.72
CA PHE A 414 -23.43 14.50 6.69
C PHE A 414 -24.20 14.89 5.41
N TYR A 415 -25.13 14.05 4.97
CA TYR A 415 -25.98 14.32 3.82
C TYR A 415 -26.86 15.55 4.03
N GLU A 416 -27.51 15.69 5.21
CA GLU A 416 -28.28 16.90 5.54
C GLU A 416 -27.46 18.18 5.38
N LYS A 417 -26.16 18.14 5.71
CA LYS A 417 -25.25 19.29 5.65
C LYS A 417 -24.68 19.58 4.26
N PHE A 418 -24.43 18.54 3.45
CA PHE A 418 -23.64 18.62 2.22
C PHE A 418 -24.33 17.98 1.00
N SER A 419 -25.65 17.83 0.97
CA SER A 419 -26.39 17.08 -0.05
C SER A 419 -26.05 17.46 -1.49
N ASN A 420 -25.84 18.76 -1.78
CA ASN A 420 -25.52 19.26 -3.10
C ASN A 420 -24.11 18.85 -3.61
N ARG A 421 -23.20 18.46 -2.71
CA ARG A 421 -21.82 18.04 -3.01
C ARG A 421 -21.69 16.53 -3.16
N ILE A 422 -22.70 15.75 -2.77
CA ILE A 422 -22.64 14.30 -2.70
C ILE A 422 -23.15 13.67 -4.00
N LEU A 423 -22.35 12.76 -4.57
CA LEU A 423 -22.72 11.94 -5.73
C LEU A 423 -23.46 10.69 -5.31
N LYS A 424 -22.87 9.91 -4.43
CA LYS A 424 -23.40 8.64 -3.88
C LYS A 424 -22.95 8.50 -2.43
N ARG A 425 -23.73 7.79 -1.63
CA ARG A 425 -23.38 7.43 -0.24
C ARG A 425 -23.17 5.94 -0.14
N TYR A 426 -22.11 5.49 0.55
CA TYR A 426 -21.79 4.09 0.72
C TYR A 426 -21.71 3.70 2.19
N ILE A 427 -22.30 2.55 2.52
CA ILE A 427 -22.00 1.81 3.75
C ILE A 427 -21.33 0.51 3.33
N ILE A 428 -20.07 0.35 3.73
CA ILE A 428 -19.31 -0.89 3.52
C ILE A 428 -19.49 -1.76 4.77
N HIS A 429 -20.00 -3.00 4.57
CA HIS A 429 -20.39 -3.86 5.68
C HIS A 429 -20.18 -5.36 5.36
N THR A 430 -20.60 -6.26 6.29
CA THR A 430 -20.35 -7.71 6.19
C THR A 430 -21.54 -8.50 5.61
N LYS A 431 -22.66 -7.84 5.32
CA LYS A 431 -23.88 -8.49 4.76
C LYS A 431 -23.92 -8.32 3.25
N ASP A 432 -24.84 -8.98 2.59
CA ASP A 432 -25.03 -8.94 1.14
C ASP A 432 -25.46 -7.55 0.64
N ILE A 433 -25.29 -7.29 -0.66
CA ILE A 433 -25.68 -6.03 -1.32
C ILE A 433 -27.11 -5.69 -0.96
N SER A 434 -27.32 -4.46 -0.56
CA SER A 434 -28.65 -3.90 -0.30
C SER A 434 -28.66 -2.39 -0.55
N LYS A 435 -29.85 -1.82 -0.52
CA LYS A 435 -30.03 -0.37 -0.63
C LYS A 435 -30.92 0.08 0.51
N ASP A 436 -30.53 1.12 1.23
CA ASP A 436 -31.36 1.77 2.23
C ASP A 436 -31.62 3.22 1.78
N LYS A 437 -32.85 3.50 1.29
CA LYS A 437 -33.18 4.76 0.61
C LYS A 437 -32.25 4.98 -0.60
N ASP A 438 -31.35 5.98 -0.53
CA ASP A 438 -30.36 6.33 -1.54
C ASP A 438 -28.94 5.90 -1.16
N ILE A 439 -28.76 5.22 -0.01
CA ILE A 439 -27.47 4.69 0.46
C ILE A 439 -27.21 3.32 -0.19
N GLN A 440 -26.05 3.16 -0.78
CA GLN A 440 -25.57 1.89 -1.31
C GLN A 440 -24.90 1.11 -0.18
N CYS A 441 -25.49 -0.02 0.22
CA CYS A 441 -24.93 -0.91 1.23
C CYS A 441 -24.18 -2.05 0.53
N ILE A 442 -22.87 -2.04 0.61
CA ILE A 442 -21.94 -2.87 -0.19
C ILE A 442 -21.15 -3.80 0.71
N PRO A 443 -21.08 -5.11 0.43
CA PRO A 443 -20.18 -6.03 1.14
C PRO A 443 -18.73 -5.61 1.02
N ILE A 444 -17.95 -5.79 2.09
CA ILE A 444 -16.56 -5.31 2.17
C ILE A 444 -15.64 -5.96 1.11
N TYR A 445 -15.92 -7.17 0.68
CA TYR A 445 -15.13 -7.82 -0.38
C TYR A 445 -15.29 -7.14 -1.76
N LEU A 446 -16.23 -6.19 -1.89
CA LEU A 446 -16.43 -5.33 -3.07
C LEU A 446 -15.89 -3.91 -2.87
N SER A 447 -15.14 -3.63 -1.78
CA SER A 447 -14.68 -2.28 -1.47
C SER A 447 -13.77 -1.68 -2.55
N SER A 448 -12.93 -2.48 -3.20
CA SER A 448 -12.09 -2.03 -4.33
C SER A 448 -12.95 -1.53 -5.50
N LEU A 449 -14.05 -2.19 -5.81
CA LEU A 449 -14.97 -1.80 -6.89
C LEU A 449 -15.67 -0.47 -6.61
N VAL A 450 -15.96 -0.17 -5.33
CA VAL A 450 -16.45 1.17 -4.93
C VAL A 450 -15.40 2.24 -5.25
N CYS A 451 -14.13 1.92 -5.12
CA CYS A 451 -13.04 2.86 -5.40
C CYS A 451 -12.78 3.06 -6.90
N GLU A 452 -13.02 2.02 -7.71
CA GLU A 452 -12.84 2.02 -9.17
C GLU A 452 -14.02 2.71 -9.90
N GLU A 453 -15.26 2.68 -9.35
CA GLU A 453 -16.47 3.28 -9.93
C GLU A 453 -16.33 4.82 -10.06
#